data_cfd8905fe3e922a9fa4c7a28ff69250c
#
_entry.id   cfd8905fe3e922a9fa4c7a28ff69250c
#
_cell.length_a   1.000
_cell.length_b   1.000
_cell.length_c   1.000
_cell.angle_alpha   90.00
_cell.angle_beta   90.00
_cell.angle_gamma   90.00
#
_symmetry.space_group_name_H-M   'P 1'
#
loop_
_entity.id
_entity.type
_entity.pdbx_description
1 polymer ?
#
loop_
_entity_poly.entity_id
_entity_poly.type
_entity_poly.pdbx_seq_one_letter_code
_entity_poly.pdbx_strand_id
1 'polypeptide(L)'
;MLAGAGWAQEGEARARKIIGGSFFLCHGAEGESASAVFPRLAGQNAEYIAKQLANFKNGTRKSTAMASMVTSLSPEDMAALGQFYASRPPHKEAAKDAPLALVGQYIYQAGNKFSGVPACASCHGKEA
;
A
#
# COMPACT_ATOMS: atom_id res chain seq x y z
N MET A 1 -7.45 11.70 -29.57
CA MET A 1 -6.65 11.34 -28.37
C MET A 1 -7.52 10.58 -27.36
N LEU A 2 -7.77 9.27 -27.59
CA LEU A 2 -8.65 8.42 -26.74
C LEU A 2 -7.96 7.11 -26.29
N ALA A 3 -6.65 7.00 -26.44
CA ALA A 3 -5.93 5.76 -26.10
C ALA A 3 -5.71 5.54 -24.59
N GLY A 4 -5.76 6.58 -23.76
CA GLY A 4 -5.44 6.46 -22.33
C GLY A 4 -6.52 5.82 -21.45
N ALA A 5 -7.79 5.92 -21.85
CA ALA A 5 -8.90 5.39 -21.06
C ALA A 5 -9.04 3.85 -21.11
N GLY A 6 -8.70 3.26 -22.26
CA GLY A 6 -8.78 1.81 -22.46
C GLY A 6 -7.80 1.03 -21.56
N TRP A 7 -6.56 1.48 -21.49
CA TRP A 7 -5.51 0.84 -20.69
C TRP A 7 -5.81 0.86 -19.18
N ALA A 8 -6.41 1.94 -18.69
CA ALA A 8 -6.79 2.04 -17.29
C ALA A 8 -7.92 1.05 -16.92
N GLN A 9 -8.92 0.90 -17.81
CA GLN A 9 -10.03 -0.03 -17.60
C GLN A 9 -9.59 -1.50 -17.69
N GLU A 10 -8.73 -1.84 -18.64
CA GLU A 10 -8.18 -3.19 -18.77
C GLU A 10 -7.31 -3.56 -17.56
N GLY A 11 -6.48 -2.64 -17.08
CA GLY A 11 -5.65 -2.83 -15.88
C GLY A 11 -6.51 -3.03 -14.63
N GLU A 12 -7.58 -2.25 -14.46
CA GLU A 12 -8.49 -2.41 -13.32
C GLU A 12 -9.24 -3.74 -13.38
N ALA A 13 -9.78 -4.14 -14.54
CA ALA A 13 -10.46 -5.42 -14.71
C ALA A 13 -9.52 -6.60 -14.42
N ARG A 14 -8.28 -6.53 -14.89
CA ARG A 14 -7.21 -7.51 -14.61
C ARG A 14 -6.93 -7.60 -13.11
N ALA A 15 -6.72 -6.48 -12.44
CA ALA A 15 -6.48 -6.44 -11.00
C ALA A 15 -7.65 -7.04 -10.21
N ARG A 16 -8.88 -6.66 -10.51
CA ARG A 16 -10.09 -7.19 -9.85
C ARG A 16 -10.21 -8.70 -10.01
N LYS A 17 -9.90 -9.25 -11.17
CA LYS A 17 -9.90 -10.70 -11.40
C LYS A 17 -8.89 -11.42 -10.49
N ILE A 18 -7.67 -10.88 -10.37
CA ILE A 18 -6.62 -11.44 -9.51
C ILE A 18 -7.02 -11.33 -8.04
N ILE A 19 -7.49 -10.14 -7.63
CA ILE A 19 -7.93 -9.88 -6.25
C ILE A 19 -9.04 -10.85 -5.85
N GLY A 20 -10.09 -10.97 -6.68
CA GLY A 20 -11.22 -11.88 -6.43
C GLY A 20 -10.85 -13.35 -6.39
N GLY A 21 -9.70 -13.74 -6.98
CA GLY A 21 -9.21 -15.11 -6.92
C GLY A 21 -8.60 -15.50 -5.57
N SER A 22 -7.92 -14.57 -4.88
CA SER A 22 -7.18 -14.93 -3.66
C SER A 22 -6.84 -13.77 -2.74
N PHE A 23 -6.45 -12.61 -3.26
CA PHE A 23 -5.92 -11.49 -2.46
C PHE A 23 -6.96 -10.89 -1.50
N PHE A 24 -8.26 -10.90 -1.90
CA PHE A 24 -9.33 -10.31 -1.10
C PHE A 24 -9.50 -10.99 0.27
N LEU A 25 -9.18 -12.28 0.39
CA LEU A 25 -9.32 -13.02 1.65
C LEU A 25 -8.46 -12.45 2.79
N CYS A 26 -7.31 -11.90 2.43
CA CYS A 26 -6.34 -11.38 3.38
C CYS A 26 -6.30 -9.84 3.40
N HIS A 27 -6.33 -9.21 2.23
CA HIS A 27 -6.12 -7.77 2.09
C HIS A 27 -7.41 -6.97 1.90
N GLY A 28 -8.57 -7.65 1.76
CA GLY A 28 -9.84 -7.01 1.38
C GLY A 28 -9.95 -6.75 -0.11
N ALA A 29 -11.17 -6.52 -0.59
CA ALA A 29 -11.45 -6.32 -2.02
C ALA A 29 -10.86 -5.00 -2.55
N GLU A 30 -10.79 -3.98 -1.70
CA GLU A 30 -10.24 -2.67 -2.04
C GLU A 30 -8.89 -2.39 -1.33
N GLY A 31 -8.32 -3.41 -0.65
CA GLY A 31 -7.05 -3.29 0.08
C GLY A 31 -7.19 -2.73 1.50
N GLU A 32 -8.40 -2.74 2.05
CA GLU A 32 -8.75 -2.20 3.36
C GLU A 32 -8.28 -3.05 4.53
N SER A 33 -8.08 -4.33 4.35
CA SER A 33 -7.76 -5.37 5.34
C SER A 33 -8.43 -5.19 6.71
N ALA A 34 -9.28 -6.10 7.10
CA ALA A 34 -9.92 -6.10 8.43
C ALA A 34 -9.01 -6.68 9.54
N SER A 35 -7.89 -7.27 9.19
CA SER A 35 -6.99 -7.97 10.10
C SER A 35 -5.68 -7.20 10.31
N ALA A 36 -5.23 -7.13 11.56
CA ALA A 36 -3.93 -6.57 11.91
C ALA A 36 -2.74 -7.44 11.41
N VAL A 37 -3.00 -8.69 11.04
CA VAL A 37 -1.96 -9.62 10.54
C VAL A 37 -1.61 -9.32 9.08
N PHE A 38 -2.59 -8.88 8.30
CA PHE A 38 -2.41 -8.59 6.87
C PHE A 38 -2.34 -7.08 6.62
N PRO A 39 -1.32 -6.59 5.90
CA PRO A 39 -1.19 -5.16 5.68
C PRO A 39 -2.32 -4.61 4.81
N ARG A 40 -2.76 -3.39 5.11
CA ARG A 40 -3.59 -2.59 4.24
C ARG A 40 -2.79 -2.18 3.02
N LEU A 41 -3.40 -2.26 1.84
CA LEU A 41 -2.77 -1.93 0.56
C LEU A 41 -3.38 -0.68 -0.08
N ALA A 42 -4.59 -0.29 0.33
CA ALA A 42 -5.27 0.91 -0.17
C ALA A 42 -4.43 2.17 0.05
N GLY A 43 -4.24 2.96 -1.00
CA GLY A 43 -3.44 4.19 -0.99
C GLY A 43 -1.93 3.98 -1.01
N GLN A 44 -1.45 2.73 -1.11
CA GLN A 44 -0.02 2.46 -1.19
C GLN A 44 0.52 2.82 -2.60
N ASN A 45 1.77 3.25 -2.68
CA ASN A 45 2.42 3.58 -3.95
C ASN A 45 2.43 2.39 -4.92
N ALA A 46 2.03 2.63 -6.17
CA ALA A 46 1.86 1.60 -7.19
C ALA A 46 3.17 0.85 -7.51
N GLU A 47 4.26 1.60 -7.67
CA GLU A 47 5.58 1.03 -7.99
C GLU A 47 6.12 0.22 -6.82
N TYR A 48 5.87 0.68 -5.58
CA TYR A 48 6.24 -0.05 -4.38
C TYR A 48 5.52 -1.40 -4.31
N ILE A 49 4.20 -1.44 -4.55
CA ILE A 49 3.43 -2.70 -4.58
C ILE A 49 3.99 -3.65 -5.64
N ALA A 50 4.15 -3.18 -6.89
CA ALA A 50 4.67 -3.99 -7.98
C ALA A 50 6.06 -4.56 -7.64
N LYS A 51 6.95 -3.73 -7.08
CA LYS A 51 8.27 -4.14 -6.62
C LYS A 51 8.20 -5.20 -5.51
N GLN A 52 7.30 -5.04 -4.53
CA GLN A 52 7.17 -6.02 -3.46
C GLN A 52 6.63 -7.37 -3.96
N LEU A 53 5.68 -7.37 -4.89
CA LEU A 53 5.18 -8.59 -5.53
C LEU A 53 6.31 -9.31 -6.29
N ALA A 54 7.12 -8.58 -7.04
CA ALA A 54 8.30 -9.12 -7.70
C ALA A 54 9.32 -9.69 -6.71
N ASN A 55 9.56 -8.99 -5.58
CA ASN A 55 10.46 -9.45 -4.54
C ASN A 55 9.98 -10.74 -3.85
N PHE A 56 8.68 -10.91 -3.65
CA PHE A 56 8.13 -12.17 -3.17
C PHE A 56 8.29 -13.29 -4.20
N LYS A 57 8.08 -12.99 -5.49
CA LYS A 57 8.18 -13.96 -6.58
C LYS A 57 9.62 -14.46 -6.76
N ASN A 58 10.61 -13.57 -6.69
CA ASN A 58 12.02 -13.93 -6.85
C ASN A 58 12.71 -14.38 -5.54
N GLY A 59 11.98 -14.36 -4.41
CA GLY A 59 12.49 -14.79 -3.10
C GLY A 59 13.36 -13.78 -2.36
N THR A 60 13.58 -12.58 -2.89
CA THR A 60 14.31 -11.49 -2.21
C THR A 60 13.58 -11.05 -0.94
N ARG A 61 12.24 -11.01 -0.98
CA ARG A 61 11.40 -10.84 0.20
C ARG A 61 10.71 -12.16 0.53
N LYS A 62 10.93 -12.65 1.75
CA LYS A 62 10.40 -13.96 2.18
C LYS A 62 9.05 -13.81 2.84
N SER A 63 8.07 -14.60 2.41
CA SER A 63 6.76 -14.79 3.03
C SER A 63 6.15 -16.07 2.48
N THR A 64 5.85 -17.01 3.35
CA THR A 64 5.25 -18.30 2.94
C THR A 64 3.90 -18.07 2.25
N ALA A 65 3.05 -17.19 2.78
CA ALA A 65 1.75 -16.89 2.21
C ALA A 65 1.88 -16.18 0.84
N MET A 66 2.67 -15.09 0.78
CA MET A 66 2.77 -14.30 -0.45
C MET A 66 3.53 -15.02 -1.56
N ALA A 67 4.52 -15.87 -1.24
CA ALA A 67 5.27 -16.61 -2.25
C ALA A 67 4.35 -17.48 -3.14
N SER A 68 3.37 -18.15 -2.54
CA SER A 68 2.39 -18.94 -3.30
C SER A 68 1.44 -18.06 -4.13
N MET A 69 1.03 -16.92 -3.59
CA MET A 69 0.07 -16.00 -4.25
C MET A 69 0.64 -15.33 -5.51
N VAL A 70 1.96 -15.10 -5.56
CA VAL A 70 2.60 -14.36 -6.66
C VAL A 70 3.17 -15.25 -7.78
N THR A 71 3.15 -16.57 -7.61
CA THR A 71 3.81 -17.51 -8.52
C THR A 71 3.39 -17.35 -9.98
N SER A 72 2.09 -17.18 -10.23
CA SER A 72 1.52 -17.06 -11.57
C SER A 72 1.45 -15.61 -12.09
N LEU A 73 1.78 -14.60 -11.28
CA LEU A 73 1.65 -13.21 -11.69
C LEU A 73 2.72 -12.83 -12.71
N SER A 74 2.30 -12.19 -13.80
CA SER A 74 3.19 -11.52 -14.73
C SER A 74 3.62 -10.14 -14.21
N PRO A 75 4.65 -9.49 -14.79
CA PRO A 75 4.99 -8.10 -14.46
C PRO A 75 3.81 -7.14 -14.68
N GLU A 76 3.01 -7.37 -15.71
CA GLU A 76 1.81 -6.58 -16.04
C GLU A 76 0.72 -6.76 -14.97
N ASP A 77 0.56 -7.98 -14.45
CA ASP A 77 -0.36 -8.26 -13.33
C ASP A 77 0.07 -7.51 -12.07
N MET A 78 1.36 -7.50 -11.77
CA MET A 78 1.92 -6.78 -10.62
C MET A 78 1.75 -5.27 -10.75
N ALA A 79 1.95 -4.73 -11.97
CA ALA A 79 1.72 -3.31 -12.24
C ALA A 79 0.23 -2.96 -12.11
N ALA A 80 -0.67 -3.79 -12.64
CA ALA A 80 -2.12 -3.60 -12.53
C ALA A 80 -2.60 -3.60 -11.07
N LEU A 81 -2.12 -4.55 -10.26
CA LEU A 81 -2.39 -4.58 -8.82
C LEU A 81 -1.86 -3.34 -8.10
N GLY A 82 -0.66 -2.88 -8.46
CA GLY A 82 -0.08 -1.66 -7.94
C GLY A 82 -0.95 -0.44 -8.22
N GLN A 83 -1.36 -0.24 -9.46
CA GLN A 83 -2.23 0.87 -9.88
C GLN A 83 -3.60 0.79 -9.20
N PHE A 84 -4.18 -0.40 -9.12
CA PHE A 84 -5.46 -0.61 -8.46
C PHE A 84 -5.42 -0.14 -7.00
N TYR A 85 -4.51 -0.65 -6.19
CA TYR A 85 -4.45 -0.29 -4.78
C TYR A 85 -4.02 1.16 -4.55
N ALA A 86 -3.15 1.73 -5.39
CA ALA A 86 -2.76 3.12 -5.31
C ALA A 86 -3.92 4.09 -5.54
N SER A 87 -4.89 3.70 -6.38
CA SER A 87 -6.09 4.50 -6.64
C SER A 87 -7.16 4.43 -5.53
N ARG A 88 -6.99 3.53 -4.54
CA ARG A 88 -7.95 3.40 -3.43
C ARG A 88 -7.64 4.41 -2.34
N PRO A 89 -8.67 5.00 -1.69
CA PRO A 89 -8.43 5.92 -0.59
C PRO A 89 -7.75 5.19 0.58
N PRO A 90 -6.71 5.77 1.19
CA PRO A 90 -6.11 5.17 2.37
C PRO A 90 -7.10 5.16 3.53
N HIS A 91 -7.02 4.12 4.35
CA HIS A 91 -7.86 4.04 5.53
C HIS A 91 -7.44 5.11 6.55
N LYS A 92 -8.40 5.92 6.97
CA LYS A 92 -8.21 6.93 8.01
C LYS A 92 -8.76 6.41 9.33
N GLU A 93 -7.89 6.23 10.31
CA GLU A 93 -8.28 5.94 11.70
C GLU A 93 -8.06 7.18 12.57
N ALA A 94 -9.02 7.43 13.45
CA ALA A 94 -8.80 8.40 14.51
C ALA A 94 -7.79 7.85 15.53
N ALA A 95 -6.93 8.72 16.04
CA ALA A 95 -6.02 8.33 17.11
C ALA A 95 -6.81 7.87 18.35
N LYS A 96 -6.47 6.69 18.87
CA LYS A 96 -7.13 6.12 20.06
C LYS A 96 -6.74 6.83 21.35
N ASP A 97 -5.56 7.43 21.36
CA ASP A 97 -5.00 8.19 22.51
C ASP A 97 -4.73 9.63 22.04
N ALA A 98 -5.63 10.54 22.40
CA ALA A 98 -5.54 11.94 21.99
C ALA A 98 -4.30 12.66 22.56
N PRO A 99 -3.92 12.49 23.85
CA PRO A 99 -2.66 13.03 24.37
C PRO A 99 -1.44 12.55 23.61
N LEU A 100 -1.34 11.26 23.32
CA LEU A 100 -0.21 10.70 22.58
C LEU A 100 -0.20 11.20 21.10
N ALA A 101 -1.37 11.41 20.50
CA ALA A 101 -1.48 11.98 19.17
C ALA A 101 -0.92 13.41 19.11
N LEU A 102 -1.15 14.24 20.13
CA LEU A 102 -0.58 15.59 20.22
C LEU A 102 0.95 15.56 20.33
N VAL A 103 1.49 14.62 21.09
CA VAL A 103 2.95 14.40 21.16
C VAL A 103 3.49 13.98 19.81
N GLY A 104 2.81 13.05 19.11
CA GLY A 104 3.16 12.63 17.76
C GLY A 104 3.13 13.78 16.76
N GLN A 105 2.10 14.61 16.80
CA GLN A 105 2.00 15.82 15.98
C GLN A 105 3.15 16.79 16.23
N TYR A 106 3.49 17.02 17.49
CA TYR A 106 4.62 17.89 17.84
C TYR A 106 5.93 17.33 17.26
N ILE A 107 6.20 16.03 17.47
CA ILE A 107 7.41 15.38 16.94
C ILE A 107 7.43 15.42 15.41
N TYR A 108 6.29 15.19 14.76
CA TYR A 108 6.17 15.29 13.31
C TYR A 108 6.59 16.68 12.80
N GLN A 109 6.10 17.75 13.44
CA GLN A 109 6.33 19.13 13.00
C GLN A 109 7.67 19.70 13.46
N ALA A 110 8.11 19.38 14.67
CA ALA A 110 9.29 20.01 15.31
C ALA A 110 10.47 19.04 15.51
N GLY A 111 10.26 17.75 15.37
CA GLY A 111 11.25 16.75 15.73
C GLY A 111 11.41 16.58 17.24
N ASN A 112 12.43 15.84 17.64
CA ASN A 112 12.82 15.68 19.04
C ASN A 112 14.33 15.87 19.18
N LYS A 113 14.75 17.05 19.62
CA LYS A 113 16.17 17.41 19.79
C LYS A 113 16.90 16.56 20.83
N PHE A 114 16.19 16.02 21.82
CA PHE A 114 16.81 15.21 22.88
C PHE A 114 17.18 13.80 22.39
N SER A 115 16.42 13.24 21.45
CA SER A 115 16.70 11.94 20.83
C SER A 115 17.31 12.05 19.44
N GLY A 116 17.60 13.27 18.95
CA GLY A 116 18.19 13.50 17.63
C GLY A 116 17.24 13.21 16.45
N VAL A 117 15.92 13.15 16.70
CA VAL A 117 14.94 12.91 15.64
C VAL A 117 14.60 14.21 14.93
N PRO A 118 14.87 14.35 13.62
CA PRO A 118 14.51 15.55 12.85
C PRO A 118 12.99 15.65 12.69
N ALA A 119 12.49 16.85 12.36
CA ALA A 119 11.08 17.04 12.03
C ALA A 119 10.72 16.25 10.76
N CYS A 120 9.76 15.33 10.86
CA CYS A 120 9.32 14.53 9.70
C CYS A 120 8.74 15.44 8.59
N ALA A 121 8.08 16.52 8.99
CA ALA A 121 7.50 17.51 8.09
C ALA A 121 8.53 18.19 7.16
N SER A 122 9.82 18.20 7.52
CA SER A 122 10.87 18.79 6.68
C SER A 122 11.08 18.02 5.35
N CYS A 123 10.74 16.74 5.33
CA CYS A 123 10.83 15.91 4.13
C CYS A 123 9.45 15.50 3.60
N HIS A 124 8.49 15.26 4.49
CA HIS A 124 7.17 14.72 4.15
C HIS A 124 6.07 15.79 4.01
N GLY A 125 6.38 17.08 4.23
CA GLY A 125 5.39 18.16 4.19
C GLY A 125 4.61 18.29 5.50
N LYS A 126 3.76 19.33 5.60
CA LYS A 126 3.04 19.64 6.85
C LYS A 126 1.97 18.62 7.22
N GLU A 127 1.42 17.90 6.25
CA GLU A 127 0.28 17.01 6.41
C GLU A 127 0.56 15.56 5.95
N ALA A 128 1.82 15.25 5.60
CA ALA A 128 2.32 13.99 5.04
C ALA A 128 1.83 13.69 3.63
#